data_e617cd0c1ae9fd993995966b1bfb9509
#
_entry.id   e617cd0c1ae9fd993995966b1bfb9509
#
_cell.length_a   1.000
_cell.length_b   1.000
_cell.length_c   1.000
_cell.angle_alpha   90.00
_cell.angle_beta   90.00
_cell.angle_gamma   90.00
#
_symmetry.space_group_name_H-M   'P 1'
#
loop_
_entity.id
_entity.type
_entity.pdbx_description
1 polymer ?
#
loop_
_entity_poly.entity_id
_entity_poly.type
_entity_poly.pdbx_seq_one_letter_code
_entity_poly.pdbx_strand_id
1 'polypeptide(L)'
;VMLHKPAGLLTAARDKKQPTVMDLLPAEYAAIGCMPVGRLDKDTTGLLLLTTDGELNHRLLAPARHVDKTYLATLDKPVGEKEAAAFSSATLKPHPLI
;
A
#
# COMPACT_ATOMS: atom_id res chain seq x y z
N VAL A 1 -12.06 7.22 0.56
CA VAL A 1 -11.04 8.23 0.93
C VAL A 1 -9.76 7.95 0.18
N MET A 2 -9.20 8.97 -0.42
CA MET A 2 -7.87 8.93 -1.02
C MET A 2 -6.91 9.69 -0.12
N LEU A 3 -5.80 9.06 0.22
CA LEU A 3 -4.78 9.63 1.10
C LEU A 3 -3.44 9.62 0.40
N HIS A 4 -2.72 10.73 0.50
CA HIS A 4 -1.29 10.73 0.20
C HIS A 4 -0.56 10.34 1.48
N LYS A 5 -0.23 9.06 1.59
CA LYS A 5 0.39 8.53 2.81
C LYS A 5 1.79 9.12 2.99
N PRO A 6 2.08 9.75 4.14
CA PRO A 6 3.44 10.16 4.47
C PRO A 6 4.26 9.00 5.00
N ALA A 7 5.57 9.16 5.03
CA ALA A 7 6.46 8.21 5.71
C ALA A 7 6.24 8.24 7.22
N GLY A 8 6.51 7.14 7.88
CA GLY A 8 6.45 7.03 9.33
C GLY A 8 5.16 6.49 9.91
N LEU A 9 4.15 6.21 9.09
CA LEU A 9 2.86 5.67 9.53
C LEU A 9 2.64 4.26 9.01
N LEU A 10 2.12 3.39 9.87
CA LEU A 10 1.75 2.03 9.48
C LEU A 10 0.45 2.03 8.68
N THR A 11 0.37 1.14 7.68
CA THR A 11 -0.86 0.87 6.97
C THR A 11 -1.64 -0.20 7.72
N ALA A 12 -2.38 0.23 8.72
CA ALA A 12 -3.17 -0.66 9.56
C ALA A 12 -4.37 0.11 10.12
N ALA A 13 -5.40 -0.63 10.51
CA ALA A 13 -6.57 -0.02 11.15
C ALA A 13 -6.23 0.53 12.53
N ARG A 14 -5.33 -0.13 13.24
CA ARG A 14 -4.81 0.33 14.54
C ARG A 14 -3.55 -0.45 14.91
N ASP A 15 -2.76 0.16 15.77
CA ASP A 15 -1.59 -0.48 16.35
C ASP A 15 -1.42 0.03 17.79
N LYS A 16 -0.98 -0.84 18.69
CA LYS A 16 -0.84 -0.50 20.11
C LYS A 16 0.35 0.40 20.42
N LYS A 17 1.36 0.39 19.56
CA LYS A 17 2.65 1.05 19.83
C LYS A 17 3.01 2.15 18.85
N GLN A 18 2.51 2.07 17.63
CA GLN A 18 2.92 2.96 16.55
C GLN A 18 1.71 3.65 15.91
N PRO A 19 1.91 4.88 15.43
CA PRO A 19 0.84 5.59 14.72
C PRO A 19 0.53 4.91 13.39
N THR A 20 -0.73 4.98 12.97
CA THR A 20 -1.20 4.41 11.72
C THR A 20 -1.79 5.50 10.83
N VAL A 21 -2.05 5.14 9.56
CA VAL A 21 -2.71 6.03 8.61
C VAL A 21 -4.09 6.49 9.09
N MET A 22 -4.76 5.67 9.92
CA MET A 22 -6.07 6.04 10.46
C MET A 22 -6.01 7.23 11.43
N ASP A 23 -4.84 7.51 12.01
CA ASP A 23 -4.66 8.66 12.90
C ASP A 23 -4.73 9.99 12.14
N LEU A 24 -4.60 9.97 10.81
CA LEU A 24 -4.76 11.16 9.96
C LEU A 24 -6.21 11.46 9.64
N LEU A 25 -7.13 10.55 9.96
CA LEU A 25 -8.54 10.69 9.66
C LEU A 25 -9.34 11.01 10.92
N PRO A 26 -10.47 11.72 10.79
CA PRO A 26 -11.42 11.85 11.90
C PRO A 26 -11.82 10.49 12.45
N ALA A 27 -12.02 10.40 13.76
CA ALA A 27 -12.34 9.15 14.45
C ALA A 27 -13.58 8.45 13.91
N GLU A 28 -14.53 9.19 13.36
CA GLU A 28 -15.75 8.66 12.77
C GLU A 28 -15.49 7.70 11.60
N TYR A 29 -14.39 7.87 10.86
CA TYR A 29 -14.04 6.93 9.77
C TYR A 29 -13.70 5.54 10.32
N ALA A 30 -12.94 5.47 11.41
CA ALA A 30 -12.66 4.19 12.04
C ALA A 30 -13.95 3.56 12.61
N ALA A 31 -14.82 4.39 13.16
CA ALA A 31 -16.09 3.92 13.75
C ALA A 31 -17.01 3.26 12.72
N ILE A 32 -17.00 3.71 11.47
CA ILE A 32 -17.80 3.11 10.41
C ILE A 32 -17.11 1.97 9.67
N GLY A 33 -15.91 1.56 10.12
CA GLY A 33 -15.20 0.43 9.55
C GLY A 33 -14.36 0.74 8.33
N CYS A 34 -13.96 2.00 8.13
CA CYS A 34 -13.08 2.37 7.03
C CYS A 34 -11.71 1.73 7.21
N MET A 35 -11.22 1.07 6.17
CA MET A 35 -9.96 0.33 6.21
C MET A 35 -9.09 0.62 4.98
N PRO A 36 -7.75 0.55 5.13
CA PRO A 36 -6.87 0.71 3.99
C PRO A 36 -7.07 -0.37 2.94
N VAL A 37 -6.95 0.02 1.68
CA VAL A 37 -6.92 -0.91 0.55
C VAL A 37 -5.47 -1.27 0.27
N GLY A 38 -5.08 -2.46 0.68
CA GLY A 38 -3.69 -2.91 0.59
C GLY A 38 -2.82 -2.34 1.70
N ARG A 39 -1.53 -2.50 1.53
CA ARG A 39 -0.55 -2.11 2.53
C ARG A 39 0.67 -1.51 1.87
N LEU A 40 1.13 -0.38 2.40
CA LEU A 40 2.41 0.21 2.08
C LEU A 40 3.31 0.09 3.30
N ASP A 41 4.61 -0.05 3.08
CA ASP A 41 5.57 -0.06 4.19
C ASP A 41 5.52 1.27 4.95
N LYS A 42 5.94 1.23 6.21
CA LYS A 42 5.93 2.40 7.09
C LYS A 42 6.53 3.64 6.43
N ASP A 43 7.67 3.48 5.76
CA ASP A 43 8.40 4.60 5.16
C ASP A 43 8.09 4.82 3.68
N THR A 44 7.18 4.04 3.10
CA THR A 44 6.70 4.26 1.75
C THR A 44 5.69 5.40 1.74
N THR A 45 5.80 6.28 0.75
CA THR A 45 4.86 7.39 0.55
C THR A 45 4.04 7.16 -0.70
N GLY A 46 2.88 7.77 -0.79
CA GLY A 46 2.08 7.73 -2.00
C GLY A 46 0.61 7.47 -1.79
N LEU A 47 -0.07 7.15 -2.87
CA LEU A 47 -1.51 6.96 -2.88
C LEU A 47 -1.92 5.74 -2.07
N LEU A 48 -2.82 5.96 -1.13
CA LEU A 48 -3.48 4.91 -0.37
C LEU A 48 -4.97 5.18 -0.38
N LEU A 49 -5.73 4.17 -0.78
CA LEU A 49 -7.19 4.23 -0.72
C LEU A 49 -7.68 3.61 0.58
N LEU A 50 -8.72 4.20 1.16
CA LEU A 50 -9.38 3.65 2.34
C LEU A 50 -10.88 3.59 2.06
N THR A 51 -11.51 2.48 2.41
CA THR A 51 -12.91 2.27 2.10
C THR A 51 -13.60 1.42 3.15
N THR A 52 -14.92 1.57 3.23
CA THR A 52 -15.79 0.67 3.99
C THR A 52 -16.27 -0.50 3.14
N ASP A 53 -16.03 -0.46 1.84
CA ASP A 53 -16.49 -1.49 0.89
C ASP A 53 -15.47 -2.63 0.80
N GLY A 54 -15.73 -3.70 1.54
CA GLY A 54 -14.86 -4.87 1.55
C GLY A 54 -14.78 -5.58 0.21
N GLU A 55 -15.85 -5.56 -0.59
CA GLU A 55 -15.84 -6.14 -1.92
C GLU A 55 -14.94 -5.37 -2.87
N LEU A 56 -15.03 -4.05 -2.87
CA LEU A 56 -14.13 -3.20 -3.65
C LEU A 56 -12.68 -3.41 -3.24
N ASN A 57 -12.42 -3.44 -1.94
CA ASN A 57 -11.09 -3.70 -1.38
C ASN A 57 -10.53 -5.02 -1.93
N HIS A 58 -11.31 -6.09 -1.85
CA HIS A 58 -10.91 -7.40 -2.35
C HIS A 58 -10.63 -7.38 -3.86
N ARG A 59 -11.50 -6.74 -4.64
CA ARG A 59 -11.33 -6.64 -6.10
C ARG A 59 -10.06 -5.91 -6.51
N LEU A 60 -9.71 -4.83 -5.80
CA LEU A 60 -8.53 -4.06 -6.09
C LEU A 60 -7.23 -4.80 -5.76
N LEU A 61 -7.28 -5.74 -4.81
CA LEU A 61 -6.11 -6.47 -4.34
C LEU A 61 -5.97 -7.86 -4.96
N ALA A 62 -7.05 -8.44 -5.46
CA ALA A 62 -7.03 -9.80 -5.98
C ALA A 62 -6.12 -9.90 -7.23
N PRO A 63 -5.13 -10.81 -7.25
CA PRO A 63 -4.24 -10.96 -8.40
C PRO A 63 -4.98 -11.27 -9.71
N ALA A 64 -6.09 -11.99 -9.64
CA ALA A 64 -6.89 -12.36 -10.80
C ALA A 64 -7.55 -11.16 -11.50
N ARG A 65 -7.67 -10.02 -10.83
CA ARG A 65 -8.28 -8.81 -11.41
C ARG A 65 -7.28 -7.95 -12.17
N HIS A 66 -5.98 -8.20 -12.01
CA HIS A 66 -4.91 -7.47 -12.71
C HIS A 66 -4.99 -5.95 -12.61
N VAL A 67 -5.39 -5.44 -11.45
CA VAL A 67 -5.39 -4.00 -11.21
C VAL A 67 -3.95 -3.55 -10.97
N ASP A 68 -3.45 -2.73 -11.89
CA ASP A 68 -2.06 -2.29 -11.85
C ASP A 68 -1.78 -1.34 -10.68
N LYS A 69 -0.62 -1.51 -10.08
CA LYS A 69 -0.08 -0.62 -9.06
C LYS A 69 1.31 -0.20 -9.49
N THR A 70 1.54 1.10 -9.55
CA THR A 70 2.81 1.65 -10.01
C THR A 70 3.59 2.22 -8.84
N TYR A 71 4.84 1.81 -8.73
CA TYR A 71 5.75 2.27 -7.67
C TYR A 71 7.00 2.88 -8.27
N LEU A 72 7.41 4.02 -7.73
CA LEU A 72 8.71 4.62 -8.02
C LEU A 72 9.65 4.27 -6.87
N ALA A 73 10.67 3.48 -7.17
CA ALA A 73 11.67 3.10 -6.18
C ALA A 73 12.98 3.84 -6.43
N THR A 74 13.45 4.54 -5.41
CA THR A 74 14.76 5.18 -5.43
C THR A 74 15.77 4.22 -4.82
N LEU A 75 16.79 3.86 -5.60
CA LEU A 75 17.78 2.88 -5.21
C LEU A 75 19.10 3.57 -4.84
N ASP A 76 19.85 2.96 -3.93
CA ASP A 76 21.17 3.44 -3.51
C ASP A 76 22.27 3.14 -4.54
N LYS A 77 21.99 2.25 -5.49
CA LYS A 77 22.91 1.88 -6.57
C LYS A 77 22.15 1.80 -7.90
N PRO A 78 22.83 2.10 -9.04
CA PRO A 78 22.20 1.95 -10.34
C PRO A 78 21.76 0.51 -10.60
N VAL A 79 20.62 0.37 -11.27
CA VAL A 79 20.12 -0.95 -11.70
C VAL A 79 20.75 -1.29 -13.03
N GLY A 80 21.45 -2.46 -13.10
CA GLY A 80 21.99 -2.97 -14.34
C GLY A 80 20.93 -3.68 -15.21
N GLU A 81 21.31 -4.04 -16.44
CA GLU A 81 20.40 -4.74 -17.34
C GLU A 81 19.87 -6.05 -16.77
N LYS A 82 20.74 -6.78 -16.06
CA LYS A 82 20.38 -8.05 -15.44
C LYS A 82 19.28 -7.89 -14.39
N GLU A 83 19.42 -6.88 -13.53
CA GLU A 83 18.46 -6.58 -12.49
C GLU A 83 17.15 -6.05 -13.10
N ALA A 84 17.24 -5.20 -14.10
CA ALA A 84 16.05 -4.70 -14.81
C ALA A 84 15.27 -5.85 -15.47
N ALA A 85 15.97 -6.80 -16.08
CA ALA A 85 15.34 -7.99 -16.67
C ALA A 85 14.67 -8.85 -15.60
N ALA A 86 15.29 -9.00 -14.42
CA ALA A 86 14.70 -9.74 -13.31
C ALA A 86 13.42 -9.09 -12.80
N PHE A 87 13.39 -7.76 -12.69
CA PHE A 87 12.17 -7.04 -12.27
C PHE A 87 11.05 -7.15 -13.31
N SER A 88 11.38 -7.24 -14.59
CA SER A 88 10.41 -7.43 -15.66
C SER A 88 9.92 -8.87 -15.77
N SER A 89 10.56 -9.80 -15.09
CA SER A 89 10.24 -11.22 -15.17
C SER A 89 8.96 -11.55 -14.40
N ALA A 90 8.12 -12.39 -14.99
CA ALA A 90 6.93 -12.91 -14.32
C ALA A 90 7.25 -13.86 -13.16
N THR A 91 8.52 -14.24 -12.98
CA THR A 91 8.92 -15.10 -11.86
C THR A 91 9.04 -14.36 -10.53
N LEU A 92 9.11 -13.04 -10.55
CA LEU A 92 9.14 -12.25 -9.33
C LEU A 92 7.77 -12.23 -8.69
N LYS A 93 7.72 -12.61 -7.42
CA LYS A 93 6.47 -12.59 -6.66
C LYS A 93 6.27 -11.21 -6.03
N PRO A 94 5.05 -10.67 -6.05
CA PRO A 94 4.76 -9.42 -5.38
C PRO A 94 5.03 -9.53 -3.89
N HIS A 95 5.64 -8.50 -3.31
CA HIS A 95 5.76 -8.39 -1.87
C HIS A 95 4.43 -7.86 -1.30
N PRO A 96 3.88 -8.43 -0.22
CA PRO A 96 2.60 -7.98 0.33
C PRO A 96 2.64 -6.61 0.99
N LEU A 97 3.83 -6.10 1.30
CA LEU A 97 4.05 -4.81 1.97
C LEU A 97 4.97 -3.94 1.14
N ILE A 98 4.43 -3.06 0.35
CA ILE A 98 5.22 -2.07 -0.39
C ILE A 98 4.70 -0.66 -0.17
#